data_8daf4e0e2bffb4e31877577a3acd75d5
#
_entry.id   8daf4e0e2bffb4e31877577a3acd75d5
#
_cell.length_a   1.000
_cell.length_b   1.000
_cell.length_c   1.000
_cell.angle_alpha   90.00
_cell.angle_beta   90.00
_cell.angle_gamma   90.00
#
_symmetry.space_group_name_H-M   'P 1'
#
loop_
_entity.id
_entity.type
_entity.pdbx_description
1 polymer ?
#
loop_
_entity_poly.entity_id
_entity_poly.type
_entity_poly.pdbx_seq_one_letter_code
_entity_poly.pdbx_strand_id
1 'polypeptide(L)'
;AAAERPDDDSLRIYRMQEIEVTATRATEKTPVAFSNLSHDEIARNSYGFDIPSLLALTPSMIATNETGIGIGGTSIRLRGTDATRLNVTVNGVSMNNPDSHSVYWYDTPDLISSVGSVQVQRGAGISTNGTGAFGGAVNMTTAPIGTDFSGEASLSYGSYNTNKQAVRISSGLLGDHWV
;
A
#
# COMPACT_ATOMS: atom_id res chain seq x y z
N ALA A 1 -16.79 -50.35 -32.55
CA ALA A 1 -17.03 -48.94 -32.47
C ALA A 1 -16.59 -48.47 -31.07
N ALA A 2 -15.42 -47.86 -30.99
CA ALA A 2 -14.95 -47.25 -29.77
C ALA A 2 -15.59 -45.85 -29.68
N ALA A 3 -16.31 -45.57 -28.58
CA ALA A 3 -16.88 -44.27 -28.31
C ALA A 3 -15.71 -43.33 -27.96
N GLU A 4 -15.55 -42.28 -28.76
CA GLU A 4 -14.71 -41.13 -28.45
C GLU A 4 -15.23 -40.48 -27.18
N ARG A 5 -14.35 -40.35 -26.18
CA ARG A 5 -14.63 -39.54 -24.99
C ARG A 5 -14.60 -38.06 -25.42
N PRO A 6 -15.60 -37.29 -25.04
CA PRO A 6 -15.54 -35.84 -25.29
C PRO A 6 -14.32 -35.27 -24.57
N ASP A 7 -13.54 -34.49 -25.31
CA ASP A 7 -12.35 -33.77 -24.86
C ASP A 7 -12.75 -32.90 -23.67
N ASP A 8 -12.13 -33.12 -22.52
CA ASP A 8 -12.39 -32.40 -21.29
C ASP A 8 -11.74 -31.01 -21.36
N ASP A 9 -12.29 -30.15 -22.20
CA ASP A 9 -11.83 -28.75 -22.40
C ASP A 9 -12.43 -27.78 -21.35
N SER A 10 -13.17 -28.33 -20.37
CA SER A 10 -13.86 -27.51 -19.36
C SER A 10 -13.00 -27.09 -18.17
N LEU A 11 -11.72 -27.49 -18.11
CA LEU A 11 -10.83 -27.20 -16.98
C LEU A 11 -9.52 -26.53 -17.38
N ARG A 12 -9.51 -25.72 -18.43
CA ARG A 12 -8.37 -24.81 -18.64
C ARG A 12 -8.43 -23.67 -17.63
N ILE A 13 -7.79 -23.88 -16.49
CA ILE A 13 -7.52 -22.83 -15.51
C ILE A 13 -6.55 -21.85 -16.18
N TYR A 14 -7.08 -20.75 -16.73
CA TYR A 14 -6.27 -19.61 -17.12
C TYR A 14 -5.84 -18.92 -15.84
N ARG A 15 -4.61 -19.14 -15.39
CA ARG A 15 -3.98 -18.29 -14.39
C ARG A 15 -3.80 -16.90 -15.04
N MET A 16 -4.75 -16.03 -14.81
CA MET A 16 -4.56 -14.63 -15.15
C MET A 16 -3.49 -14.09 -14.22
N GLN A 17 -2.49 -13.43 -14.79
CA GLN A 17 -1.59 -12.62 -13.97
C GLN A 17 -2.46 -11.59 -13.23
N GLU A 18 -2.19 -11.43 -11.95
CA GLU A 18 -2.83 -10.41 -11.13
C GLU A 18 -2.76 -9.07 -11.86
N ILE A 19 -3.91 -8.50 -12.20
CA ILE A 19 -3.98 -7.17 -12.80
C ILE A 19 -3.75 -6.18 -11.66
N GLU A 20 -2.49 -5.86 -11.42
CA GLU A 20 -2.16 -4.74 -10.55
C GLU A 20 -2.82 -3.49 -11.15
N VAL A 21 -3.59 -2.74 -10.36
CA VAL A 21 -4.19 -1.47 -10.76
C VAL A 21 -3.06 -0.44 -10.90
N THR A 22 -2.36 -0.49 -12.02
CA THR A 22 -1.22 0.38 -12.32
C THR A 22 -1.63 1.72 -12.91
N ALA A 23 -2.93 1.93 -13.17
CA ALA A 23 -3.43 3.13 -13.83
C ALA A 23 -3.07 4.45 -13.10
N THR A 24 -2.89 4.41 -11.78
CA THR A 24 -2.50 5.56 -10.97
C THR A 24 -0.99 5.64 -10.71
N ARG A 25 -0.22 4.62 -11.11
CA ARG A 25 1.21 4.55 -10.86
C ARG A 25 2.01 5.12 -12.03
N ALA A 26 3.02 5.90 -11.69
CA ALA A 26 4.01 6.36 -12.65
C ALA A 26 4.94 5.21 -13.04
N THR A 27 5.32 5.20 -14.30
CA THR A 27 6.31 4.28 -14.87
C THR A 27 7.52 5.08 -15.33
N GLU A 28 8.59 4.43 -15.74
CA GLU A 28 9.79 5.11 -16.32
C GLU A 28 9.47 5.99 -17.54
N LYS A 29 8.35 5.71 -18.20
CA LYS A 29 7.88 6.51 -19.36
C LYS A 29 7.07 7.73 -18.93
N THR A 30 6.72 7.85 -17.66
CA THR A 30 5.92 8.95 -17.14
C THR A 30 6.86 10.10 -16.76
N PRO A 31 6.64 11.34 -17.24
CA PRO A 31 7.53 12.47 -16.94
C PRO A 31 7.32 13.03 -15.52
N VAL A 32 7.33 12.17 -14.53
CA VAL A 32 7.14 12.50 -13.11
C VAL A 32 8.21 11.81 -12.28
N ALA A 33 8.82 12.55 -11.37
CA ALA A 33 9.75 11.96 -10.43
C ALA A 33 8.98 11.12 -9.40
N PHE A 34 9.34 9.86 -9.25
CA PHE A 34 8.71 8.97 -8.28
C PHE A 34 9.74 8.14 -7.50
N SER A 35 9.30 7.56 -6.40
CA SER A 35 10.02 6.55 -5.61
C SER A 35 9.07 5.41 -5.31
N ASN A 36 9.55 4.20 -5.43
CA ASN A 36 8.83 3.00 -5.03
C ASN A 36 9.43 2.46 -3.73
N LEU A 37 8.56 1.96 -2.86
CA LEU A 37 8.91 1.16 -1.70
C LEU A 37 8.31 -0.22 -1.91
N SER A 38 9.16 -1.22 -1.98
CA SER A 38 8.76 -2.63 -2.10
C SER A 38 8.27 -3.18 -0.76
N HIS A 39 7.60 -4.33 -0.80
CA HIS A 39 7.17 -5.04 0.40
C HIS A 39 8.33 -5.32 1.37
N ASP A 40 9.48 -5.75 0.87
CA ASP A 40 10.65 -6.03 1.68
C ASP A 40 11.23 -4.78 2.36
N GLU A 41 11.20 -3.64 1.66
CA GLU A 41 11.63 -2.36 2.24
C GLU A 41 10.66 -1.87 3.31
N ILE A 42 9.36 -2.04 3.07
CA ILE A 42 8.32 -1.75 4.05
C ILE A 42 8.51 -2.62 5.29
N ALA A 43 8.63 -3.92 5.12
CA ALA A 43 8.80 -4.86 6.22
C ALA A 43 10.05 -4.57 7.06
N ARG A 44 11.17 -4.23 6.42
CA ARG A 44 12.42 -3.89 7.12
C ARG A 44 12.36 -2.57 7.88
N ASN A 45 11.54 -1.62 7.45
CA ASN A 45 11.49 -0.27 8.01
C ASN A 45 10.19 0.02 8.79
N SER A 46 9.25 -0.93 8.84
CA SER A 46 8.01 -0.79 9.58
C SER A 46 8.17 -1.19 11.05
N TYR A 47 8.81 -0.37 11.84
CA TYR A 47 9.05 -0.62 13.26
C TYR A 47 7.79 -0.47 14.15
N GLY A 48 6.60 -0.67 13.61
CA GLY A 48 5.34 -0.48 14.33
C GLY A 48 4.82 0.96 14.32
N PHE A 49 5.44 1.83 13.51
CA PHE A 49 5.01 3.21 13.30
C PHE A 49 3.94 3.32 12.21
N ASP A 50 3.29 4.46 12.16
CA ASP A 50 2.36 4.79 11.07
C ASP A 50 3.07 4.98 9.72
N ILE A 51 2.31 4.87 8.64
CA ILE A 51 2.80 5.05 7.26
C ILE A 51 3.59 6.36 7.06
N PRO A 52 3.18 7.52 7.59
CA PRO A 52 3.98 8.75 7.52
C PRO A 52 5.43 8.60 7.93
N SER A 53 5.70 7.86 9.00
CA SER A 53 7.06 7.63 9.50
C SER A 53 7.90 6.81 8.51
N LEU A 54 7.30 5.82 7.84
CA LEU A 54 7.95 5.10 6.76
C LEU A 54 8.22 6.01 5.56
N LEU A 55 7.25 6.83 5.18
CA LEU A 55 7.37 7.73 4.04
C LEU A 55 8.43 8.81 4.24
N ALA A 56 8.75 9.19 5.48
CA ALA A 56 9.82 10.12 5.80
C ALA A 56 11.20 9.64 5.31
N LEU A 57 11.36 8.35 5.06
CA LEU A 57 12.58 7.77 4.47
C LEU A 57 12.70 8.04 2.96
N THR A 58 11.63 8.51 2.32
CA THR A 58 11.66 8.83 0.89
C THR A 58 12.15 10.26 0.64
N PRO A 59 12.86 10.52 -0.48
CA PRO A 59 13.35 11.85 -0.79
C PRO A 59 12.25 12.90 -0.86
N SER A 60 12.51 14.08 -0.28
CA SER A 60 11.61 15.25 -0.28
C SER A 60 10.31 15.07 0.54
N MET A 61 10.20 14.01 1.32
CA MET A 61 9.10 13.77 2.24
C MET A 61 9.51 14.17 3.66
N ILE A 62 8.61 14.84 4.37
CA ILE A 62 8.75 15.14 5.79
C ILE A 62 7.51 14.60 6.49
N ALA A 63 7.70 13.79 7.51
CA ALA A 63 6.64 13.39 8.42
C ALA A 63 6.78 14.16 9.73
N THR A 64 5.66 14.58 10.27
CA THR A 64 5.56 15.14 11.62
C THR A 64 4.68 14.26 12.48
N ASN A 65 5.05 14.08 13.72
CA ASN A 65 4.30 13.30 14.68
C ASN A 65 4.10 14.15 15.96
N GLU A 66 2.84 14.43 16.28
CA GLU A 66 2.48 15.28 17.42
C GLU A 66 2.66 14.55 18.75
N THR A 67 2.54 13.24 18.74
CA THR A 67 2.67 12.40 19.95
C THR A 67 4.13 12.08 20.29
N GLY A 68 5.05 12.23 19.33
CA GLY A 68 6.45 11.88 19.48
C GLY A 68 6.77 10.37 19.49
N ILE A 69 5.76 9.51 19.46
CA ILE A 69 5.94 8.04 19.50
C ILE A 69 5.81 7.36 18.13
N GLY A 70 5.58 8.12 17.06
CA GLY A 70 5.46 7.59 15.70
C GLY A 70 4.11 7.01 15.33
N ILE A 71 3.11 7.13 16.20
CA ILE A 71 1.74 6.64 16.04
C ILE A 71 0.76 7.74 16.45
N GLY A 72 -0.39 7.82 15.77
CA GLY A 72 -1.47 8.74 16.12
C GLY A 72 -1.48 10.01 15.29
N GLY A 73 -1.34 11.18 15.88
CA GLY A 73 -1.36 12.48 15.19
C GLY A 73 -0.17 12.68 14.26
N THR A 74 -0.15 11.95 13.15
CA THR A 74 0.91 12.02 12.14
C THR A 74 0.44 12.75 10.90
N SER A 75 1.33 13.51 10.27
CA SER A 75 1.06 14.17 8.99
C SER A 75 2.29 14.12 8.09
N ILE A 76 2.06 14.31 6.78
CA ILE A 76 3.12 14.32 5.77
C ILE A 76 3.13 15.63 5.00
N ARG A 77 4.33 16.02 4.59
CA ARG A 77 4.57 17.10 3.64
C ARG A 77 5.50 16.63 2.54
N LEU A 78 5.22 16.99 1.33
CA LEU A 78 6.02 16.63 0.17
C LEU A 78 6.50 17.91 -0.52
N ARG A 79 7.82 18.07 -0.69
CA ARG A 79 8.42 19.28 -1.27
C ARG A 79 7.90 20.59 -0.64
N GLY A 80 7.59 20.57 0.65
CA GLY A 80 7.07 21.74 1.38
C GLY A 80 5.57 21.98 1.23
N THR A 81 4.87 21.23 0.38
CA THR A 81 3.40 21.30 0.29
C THR A 81 2.76 20.54 1.46
N ASP A 82 1.63 21.01 1.95
CA ASP A 82 0.91 20.36 3.04
C ASP A 82 0.08 19.15 2.56
N ALA A 83 -0.47 18.41 3.54
CA ALA A 83 -1.22 17.19 3.31
C ALA A 83 -2.47 17.38 2.43
N THR A 84 -3.08 18.58 2.42
CA THR A 84 -4.29 18.85 1.63
C THR A 84 -4.04 18.91 0.13
N ARG A 85 -2.76 18.98 -0.26
CA ARG A 85 -2.31 19.03 -1.66
C ARG A 85 -1.68 17.73 -2.13
N LEU A 86 -1.82 16.68 -1.32
CA LEU A 86 -1.35 15.34 -1.61
C LEU A 86 -2.56 14.41 -1.76
N ASN A 87 -2.62 13.67 -2.84
CA ASN A 87 -3.59 12.61 -2.96
C ASN A 87 -3.00 11.29 -2.47
N VAL A 88 -3.70 10.63 -1.57
CA VAL A 88 -3.30 9.34 -1.02
C VAL A 88 -4.34 8.31 -1.40
N THR A 89 -3.90 7.22 -2.01
CA THR A 89 -4.81 6.15 -2.43
C THR A 89 -4.36 4.78 -1.90
N VAL A 90 -5.34 3.91 -1.65
CA VAL A 90 -5.13 2.48 -1.44
C VAL A 90 -5.90 1.74 -2.52
N ASN A 91 -5.20 0.92 -3.31
CA ASN A 91 -5.78 0.19 -4.45
C ASN A 91 -6.57 1.11 -5.40
N GLY A 92 -6.10 2.35 -5.60
CA GLY A 92 -6.77 3.33 -6.46
C GLY A 92 -7.93 4.09 -5.80
N VAL A 93 -8.33 3.74 -4.58
CA VAL A 93 -9.38 4.44 -3.84
C VAL A 93 -8.75 5.53 -2.97
N SER A 94 -9.25 6.77 -3.09
CA SER A 94 -8.74 7.90 -2.30
C SER A 94 -9.05 7.74 -0.82
N MET A 95 -8.07 7.97 0.02
CA MET A 95 -8.19 8.05 1.47
C MET A 95 -8.40 9.48 1.97
N ASN A 96 -8.24 10.47 1.10
CA ASN A 96 -8.42 11.87 1.50
C ASN A 96 -9.87 12.12 1.92
N ASN A 97 -10.03 12.71 3.09
CA ASN A 97 -11.34 13.13 3.57
C ASN A 97 -11.91 14.21 2.63
N PRO A 98 -13.16 14.09 2.16
CA PRO A 98 -13.74 15.01 1.18
C PRO A 98 -13.92 16.43 1.70
N ASP A 99 -13.99 16.63 3.01
CA ASP A 99 -14.16 17.93 3.65
C ASP A 99 -12.82 18.65 3.89
N SER A 100 -11.88 17.95 4.57
CA SER A 100 -10.57 18.53 4.93
C SER A 100 -9.49 18.33 3.86
N HIS A 101 -9.72 17.51 2.85
CA HIS A 101 -8.74 17.08 1.83
C HIS A 101 -7.46 16.43 2.41
N SER A 102 -7.47 16.06 3.69
CA SER A 102 -6.35 15.44 4.39
C SER A 102 -6.63 13.97 4.71
N VAL A 103 -5.58 13.21 4.97
CA VAL A 103 -5.69 11.84 5.49
C VAL A 103 -5.47 11.86 6.99
N TYR A 104 -6.37 11.24 7.73
CA TYR A 104 -6.27 11.03 9.17
C TYR A 104 -5.68 9.65 9.45
N TRP A 105 -4.36 9.60 9.60
CA TRP A 105 -3.62 8.35 9.75
C TRP A 105 -3.99 7.57 11.02
N TYR A 106 -4.47 8.23 12.05
CA TYR A 106 -4.94 7.59 13.28
C TYR A 106 -6.21 6.74 13.08
N ASP A 107 -6.94 6.93 11.98
CA ASP A 107 -8.10 6.10 11.64
C ASP A 107 -7.67 4.73 11.07
N THR A 108 -6.41 4.60 10.68
CA THR A 108 -5.86 3.38 10.07
C THR A 108 -4.51 3.00 10.70
N PRO A 109 -4.49 2.72 12.01
CA PRO A 109 -3.23 2.64 12.78
C PRO A 109 -2.29 1.51 12.37
N ASP A 110 -2.77 0.47 11.70
CA ASP A 110 -1.95 -0.65 11.26
C ASP A 110 -2.06 -0.95 9.75
N LEU A 111 -2.45 0.04 8.97
CA LEU A 111 -2.56 -0.11 7.52
C LEU A 111 -1.24 -0.59 6.90
N ILE A 112 -0.09 -0.18 7.45
CA ILE A 112 1.24 -0.56 6.99
C ILE A 112 1.43 -2.08 6.91
N SER A 113 0.82 -2.84 7.81
CA SER A 113 0.91 -4.31 7.82
C SER A 113 0.17 -4.98 6.65
N SER A 114 -0.74 -4.26 6.01
CA SER A 114 -1.50 -4.75 4.85
C SER A 114 -0.97 -4.23 3.53
N VAL A 115 -0.02 -3.28 3.55
CA VAL A 115 0.53 -2.66 2.35
C VAL A 115 1.62 -3.54 1.74
N GLY A 116 1.48 -3.88 0.48
CA GLY A 116 2.47 -4.63 -0.29
C GLY A 116 3.48 -3.73 -0.99
N SER A 117 3.07 -2.54 -1.44
CA SER A 117 3.98 -1.58 -2.04
C SER A 117 3.44 -0.16 -1.96
N VAL A 118 4.35 0.81 -1.96
CA VAL A 118 4.02 2.23 -1.96
C VAL A 118 4.78 2.93 -3.08
N GLN A 119 4.09 3.77 -3.83
CA GLN A 119 4.74 4.68 -4.77
C GLN A 119 4.45 6.12 -4.36
N VAL A 120 5.50 6.91 -4.21
CA VAL A 120 5.43 8.36 -3.96
C VAL A 120 5.76 9.10 -5.24
N GLN A 121 4.81 9.81 -5.80
CA GLN A 121 4.97 10.69 -6.97
C GLN A 121 5.14 12.13 -6.51
N ARG A 122 6.15 12.82 -7.02
CA ARG A 122 6.53 14.15 -6.59
C ARG A 122 6.19 15.22 -7.62
N GLY A 123 5.19 16.03 -7.31
CA GLY A 123 4.64 17.09 -8.18
C GLY A 123 3.30 16.70 -8.77
N ALA A 124 2.71 17.61 -9.56
CA ALA A 124 1.47 17.33 -10.27
C ALA A 124 1.66 16.11 -11.18
N GLY A 125 1.07 15.02 -10.78
CA GLY A 125 1.17 13.73 -11.47
C GLY A 125 0.24 13.63 -12.67
N ILE A 126 0.01 12.40 -13.10
CA ILE A 126 -1.00 12.09 -14.11
C ILE A 126 -2.40 12.42 -13.59
N SER A 127 -3.31 12.79 -14.48
CA SER A 127 -4.68 13.20 -14.14
C SER A 127 -5.49 12.14 -13.37
N THR A 128 -5.08 10.88 -13.42
CA THR A 128 -5.67 9.77 -12.67
C THR A 128 -5.47 9.87 -11.16
N ASN A 129 -4.55 10.72 -10.69
CA ASN A 129 -4.32 10.93 -9.26
C ASN A 129 -5.40 11.81 -8.57
N GLY A 130 -6.42 12.22 -9.31
CA GLY A 130 -7.54 12.99 -8.77
C GLY A 130 -7.28 14.49 -8.60
N THR A 131 -8.31 15.18 -8.16
CA THR A 131 -8.27 16.62 -7.86
C THR A 131 -7.53 16.84 -6.55
N GLY A 132 -6.58 17.77 -6.52
CA GLY A 132 -5.83 18.09 -5.29
C GLY A 132 -4.40 17.57 -5.25
N ALA A 133 -3.99 16.72 -6.20
CA ALA A 133 -2.63 16.16 -6.26
C ALA A 133 -1.59 17.16 -6.80
N PHE A 134 -1.64 18.42 -6.41
CA PHE A 134 -0.68 19.44 -6.87
C PHE A 134 0.72 19.25 -6.31
N GLY A 135 0.82 18.81 -5.05
CA GLY A 135 2.08 18.53 -4.38
C GLY A 135 2.64 17.17 -4.77
N GLY A 136 1.77 16.22 -5.02
CA GLY A 136 2.11 14.86 -5.39
C GLY A 136 1.04 13.84 -5.03
N ALA A 137 1.39 12.57 -5.19
CA ALA A 137 0.50 11.48 -4.84
C ALA A 137 1.27 10.35 -4.11
N VAL A 138 0.57 9.68 -3.20
CA VAL A 138 1.03 8.46 -2.53
C VAL A 138 0.06 7.35 -2.91
N ASN A 139 0.53 6.41 -3.70
CA ASN A 139 -0.27 5.29 -4.19
C ASN A 139 0.18 4.00 -3.49
N MET A 140 -0.68 3.45 -2.66
CA MET A 140 -0.45 2.21 -1.93
C MET A 140 -1.22 1.08 -2.60
N THR A 141 -0.62 -0.09 -2.66
CA THR A 141 -1.32 -1.34 -2.98
C THR A 141 -1.19 -2.30 -1.82
N THR A 142 -2.24 -3.03 -1.54
CA THR A 142 -2.21 -4.08 -0.53
C THR A 142 -1.35 -5.25 -0.99
N ALA A 143 -0.86 -6.01 -0.03
CA ALA A 143 -0.12 -7.24 -0.35
C ALA A 143 -1.01 -8.20 -1.14
N PRO A 144 -0.48 -8.84 -2.20
CA PRO A 144 -1.24 -9.81 -2.98
C PRO A 144 -1.66 -11.00 -2.10
N ILE A 145 -2.78 -11.59 -2.46
CA ILE A 145 -3.24 -12.80 -1.81
C ILE A 145 -2.41 -13.97 -2.36
N GLY A 146 -1.67 -14.65 -1.48
CA GLY A 146 -0.86 -15.81 -1.87
C GLY A 146 -1.72 -17.01 -2.26
N THR A 147 -1.24 -17.79 -3.22
CA THR A 147 -1.87 -19.07 -3.62
C THR A 147 -1.50 -20.21 -2.68
N ASP A 148 -0.41 -20.08 -1.94
CA ASP A 148 0.11 -21.09 -1.04
C ASP A 148 -0.25 -20.79 0.42
N PHE A 149 -0.35 -21.84 1.22
CA PHE A 149 -0.50 -21.68 2.66
C PHE A 149 0.70 -20.92 3.23
N SER A 150 0.45 -19.85 3.95
CA SER A 150 1.49 -19.06 4.59
C SER A 150 1.08 -18.59 5.97
N GLY A 151 2.06 -18.47 6.85
CA GLY A 151 1.88 -17.92 8.18
C GLY A 151 3.02 -17.01 8.55
N GLU A 152 2.71 -15.86 9.10
CA GLU A 152 3.67 -14.88 9.59
C GLU A 152 3.30 -14.48 11.01
N ALA A 153 4.30 -14.40 11.89
CA ALA A 153 4.13 -13.84 13.21
C ALA A 153 5.21 -12.79 13.45
N SER A 154 4.82 -11.61 13.84
CA SER A 154 5.75 -10.52 14.15
C SER A 154 5.53 -10.01 15.57
N LEU A 155 6.65 -9.77 16.25
CA LEU A 155 6.70 -9.21 17.59
C LEU A 155 7.64 -8.01 17.56
N SER A 156 7.15 -6.85 17.96
CA SER A 156 7.95 -5.64 18.07
C SER A 156 7.85 -5.08 19.48
N TYR A 157 8.97 -4.63 20.00
CA TYR A 157 9.05 -3.96 21.30
C TYR A 157 9.90 -2.70 21.17
N GLY A 158 9.42 -1.59 21.71
CA GLY A 158 10.06 -0.29 21.59
C GLY A 158 10.05 0.51 22.90
N SER A 159 10.55 1.73 22.81
CA SER A 159 10.56 2.69 23.92
C SER A 159 9.14 2.98 24.41
N TYR A 160 9.04 3.50 25.64
CA TYR A 160 7.76 3.84 26.30
C TYR A 160 6.79 2.66 26.42
N ASN A 161 7.33 1.44 26.56
CA ASN A 161 6.54 0.20 26.66
C ASN A 161 5.67 -0.06 25.41
N THR A 162 6.07 0.47 24.27
CA THR A 162 5.41 0.20 22.99
C THR A 162 5.64 -1.26 22.62
N ASN A 163 4.55 -2.01 22.39
CA ASN A 163 4.64 -3.37 21.89
C ASN A 163 3.61 -3.57 20.78
N LYS A 164 3.99 -4.35 19.78
CA LYS A 164 3.11 -4.75 18.69
C LYS A 164 3.25 -6.27 18.49
N GLN A 165 2.14 -6.93 18.41
CA GLN A 165 2.06 -8.35 18.10
C GLN A 165 1.11 -8.51 16.93
N ALA A 166 1.57 -9.14 15.86
CA ALA A 166 0.74 -9.42 14.71
C ALA A 166 0.92 -10.88 14.29
N VAL A 167 -0.19 -11.52 13.94
CA VAL A 167 -0.23 -12.86 13.36
C VAL A 167 -1.07 -12.80 12.10
N ARG A 168 -0.49 -13.26 11.01
CA ARG A 168 -1.16 -13.38 9.73
C ARG A 168 -1.14 -14.84 9.29
N ILE A 169 -2.28 -15.37 8.91
CA ILE A 169 -2.41 -16.72 8.40
C ILE A 169 -3.21 -16.63 7.10
N SER A 170 -2.66 -17.21 6.04
CA SER A 170 -3.36 -17.36 4.77
C SER A 170 -3.50 -18.85 4.46
N SER A 171 -4.70 -19.29 4.14
CA SER A 171 -4.95 -20.68 3.73
C SER A 171 -4.39 -21.00 2.35
N GLY A 172 -4.01 -19.96 1.60
CA GLY A 172 -3.79 -20.14 0.17
C GLY A 172 -5.07 -20.45 -0.60
N LEU A 173 -4.95 -20.83 -1.85
CA LEU A 173 -6.09 -21.11 -2.71
C LEU A 173 -6.69 -22.47 -2.36
N LEU A 174 -7.90 -22.48 -1.80
CA LEU A 174 -8.65 -23.68 -1.44
C LEU A 174 -9.61 -24.05 -2.57
N GLY A 175 -9.44 -25.26 -3.15
CA GLY A 175 -10.33 -25.80 -4.18
C GLY A 175 -10.43 -24.91 -5.41
N ASP A 176 -9.37 -24.21 -5.77
CA ASP A 176 -9.24 -23.29 -6.92
C ASP A 176 -10.21 -22.09 -6.93
N HIS A 177 -10.93 -21.84 -5.83
CA HIS A 177 -11.97 -20.79 -5.77
C HIS A 177 -11.93 -19.89 -4.54
N TRP A 178 -11.34 -20.32 -3.42
CA TRP A 178 -11.39 -19.61 -2.14
C TRP A 178 -10.00 -19.33 -1.57
N VAL A 179 -9.80 -18.10 -1.06
CA VAL A 179 -8.58 -17.70 -0.34
C VAL A 179 -8.97 -17.13 1.01
#